data_0641f60016f7d2da3df32797587a39aa
#
_entry.id   0641f60016f7d2da3df32797587a39aa
#
_cell.length_a   1.000
_cell.length_b   1.000
_cell.length_c   1.000
_cell.angle_alpha   90.00
_cell.angle_beta   90.00
_cell.angle_gamma   90.00
#
_symmetry.space_group_name_H-M   'P 1'
#
loop_
_entity.id
_entity.type
_entity.pdbx_description
1 polymer ?
#
loop_
_entity_poly.entity_id
_entity_poly.type
_entity_poly.pdbx_seq_one_letter_code
_entity_poly.pdbx_strand_id
1 'polypeptide(L)'
;MNPKVSVIIPNFNHARFLDRRINSVQYQTFKNIEIIILDDYSTDHSRDVIYNFASKDSRIKIHFNNRNSGSPFKQWKRGIEMAQGEFIWIAESDDFADKEFLVNL
;
A
#
# COMPACT_ATOMS: atom_id res chain seq x y z
N MET A 1 -9.56 -11.80 -13.03
CA MET A 1 -10.61 -11.67 -12.00
C MET A 1 -10.28 -10.49 -11.11
N ASN A 2 -11.27 -9.65 -10.80
CA ASN A 2 -11.02 -8.47 -9.97
C ASN A 2 -10.80 -8.84 -8.51
N PRO A 3 -9.92 -8.13 -7.79
CA PRO A 3 -9.76 -8.35 -6.36
C PRO A 3 -11.00 -7.92 -5.58
N LYS A 4 -11.18 -8.51 -4.40
CA LYS A 4 -12.28 -8.12 -3.50
C LYS A 4 -11.96 -6.84 -2.75
N VAL A 5 -10.70 -6.70 -2.30
CA VAL A 5 -10.25 -5.55 -1.52
C VAL A 5 -9.04 -4.92 -2.19
N SER A 6 -9.05 -3.59 -2.29
CA SER A 6 -7.88 -2.81 -2.70
C SER A 6 -7.28 -2.18 -1.45
N VAL A 7 -6.05 -2.56 -1.13
CA VAL A 7 -5.32 -2.00 0.01
C VAL A 7 -4.42 -0.89 -0.52
N ILE A 8 -4.63 0.33 -0.03
CA ILE A 8 -3.87 1.50 -0.46
C ILE A 8 -2.88 1.86 0.64
N ILE A 9 -1.59 1.85 0.32
CA ILE A 9 -0.53 2.20 1.27
C ILE A 9 0.14 3.49 0.79
N PRO A 10 -0.31 4.66 1.30
CA PRO A 10 0.42 5.90 1.02
C PRO A 10 1.69 5.94 1.85
N ASN A 11 2.78 6.39 1.26
CA ASN A 11 4.07 6.46 1.94
C ASN A 11 4.80 7.75 1.61
N PHE A 12 5.36 8.37 2.65
CA PHE A 12 6.32 9.47 2.51
C PHE A 12 7.34 9.37 3.63
N ASN A 13 8.57 8.98 3.27
CA ASN A 13 9.71 8.92 4.21
C ASN A 13 9.46 8.05 5.45
N HIS A 14 8.73 6.93 5.29
CA HIS A 14 8.47 5.97 6.36
C HIS A 14 9.15 4.62 6.11
N ALA A 15 10.32 4.61 5.46
CA ALA A 15 11.02 3.37 5.13
C ALA A 15 11.19 2.44 6.31
N ARG A 16 11.47 2.98 7.49
CA ARG A 16 11.69 2.19 8.72
C ARG A 16 10.43 1.45 9.19
N PHE A 17 9.25 1.89 8.80
CA PHE A 17 7.97 1.25 9.17
C PHE A 17 7.36 0.47 8.02
N LEU A 18 7.81 0.72 6.80
CA LEU A 18 7.17 0.24 5.59
C LEU A 18 7.23 -1.28 5.48
N ASP A 19 8.35 -1.91 5.86
CA ASP A 19 8.50 -3.37 5.89
C ASP A 19 7.37 -4.01 6.69
N ARG A 20 7.17 -3.52 7.90
CA ARG A 20 6.15 -4.05 8.82
C ARG A 20 4.75 -3.84 8.21
N ARG A 21 4.50 -2.67 7.64
CA ARG A 21 3.18 -2.37 7.06
C ARG A 21 2.89 -3.27 5.86
N ILE A 22 3.82 -3.39 4.93
CA ILE A 22 3.62 -4.24 3.76
C ILE A 22 3.45 -5.70 4.19
N ASN A 23 4.29 -6.19 5.10
CA ASN A 23 4.16 -7.54 5.62
C ASN A 23 2.79 -7.78 6.27
N SER A 24 2.29 -6.81 7.05
CA SER A 24 1.00 -6.97 7.71
C SER A 24 -0.16 -7.11 6.72
N VAL A 25 -0.04 -6.51 5.54
CA VAL A 25 -1.02 -6.63 4.47
C VAL A 25 -0.84 -7.96 3.73
N GLN A 26 0.41 -8.31 3.39
CA GLN A 26 0.71 -9.55 2.67
C GLN A 26 0.24 -10.79 3.43
N TYR A 27 0.36 -10.76 4.76
CA TYR A 27 0.05 -11.92 5.60
C TYR A 27 -1.38 -11.92 6.14
N GLN A 28 -2.26 -11.06 5.61
CA GLN A 28 -3.68 -11.19 5.91
C GLN A 28 -4.17 -12.56 5.45
N THR A 29 -5.02 -13.20 6.24
CA THR A 29 -5.57 -14.51 5.87
C THR A 29 -6.51 -14.40 4.69
N PHE A 30 -7.14 -13.25 4.49
CA PHE A 30 -7.93 -12.98 3.28
C PHE A 30 -6.98 -12.61 2.15
N LYS A 31 -6.91 -13.43 1.10
CA LYS A 31 -5.88 -13.32 0.06
C LYS A 31 -6.33 -12.65 -1.24
N ASN A 32 -7.62 -12.44 -1.44
CA ASN A 32 -8.13 -11.84 -2.69
C ASN A 32 -8.02 -10.32 -2.64
N ILE A 33 -6.79 -9.82 -2.64
CA ILE A 33 -6.49 -8.39 -2.50
C ILE A 33 -5.53 -7.94 -3.60
N GLU A 34 -5.57 -6.65 -3.92
CA GLU A 34 -4.47 -5.96 -4.59
C GLU A 34 -3.87 -4.98 -3.59
N ILE A 35 -2.57 -4.72 -3.73
CA ILE A 35 -1.84 -3.84 -2.83
C ILE A 35 -1.29 -2.69 -3.66
N ILE A 36 -1.78 -1.48 -3.41
CA ILE A 36 -1.38 -0.29 -4.17
C ILE A 36 -0.51 0.57 -3.26
N ILE A 37 0.77 0.67 -3.58
CA ILE A 37 1.72 1.46 -2.80
C ILE A 37 2.00 2.75 -3.55
N LEU A 38 1.74 3.87 -2.89
CA LEU A 38 1.91 5.20 -3.46
C LEU A 38 3.01 5.92 -2.72
N ASP A 39 4.14 6.18 -3.40
CA ASP A 39 5.24 6.91 -2.78
C ASP A 39 5.19 8.37 -3.19
N ASP A 40 5.13 9.25 -2.19
CA ASP A 40 4.98 10.69 -2.39
C ASP A 40 6.33 11.41 -2.44
N TYR A 41 7.21 10.93 -3.33
CA TYR A 41 8.52 11.52 -3.58
C TYR A 41 9.42 11.43 -2.36
N SER A 42 9.54 10.24 -1.78
CA SER A 42 10.39 9.99 -0.62
C SER A 42 11.86 10.25 -0.93
N THR A 43 12.57 10.81 0.06
CA THR A 43 14.01 11.08 -0.01
C THR A 43 14.83 10.06 0.79
N ASP A 44 14.17 9.17 1.54
CA ASP A 44 14.82 8.07 2.23
C ASP A 44 14.91 6.84 1.29
N HIS A 45 15.18 5.65 1.82
CA HIS A 45 15.29 4.45 0.99
C HIS A 45 13.93 3.71 0.81
N SER A 46 12.80 4.43 0.95
CA SER A 46 11.47 3.84 0.75
C SER A 46 11.32 3.19 -0.63
N ARG A 47 11.85 3.81 -1.68
CA ARG A 47 11.73 3.26 -3.04
C ARG A 47 12.38 1.89 -3.16
N ASP A 48 13.54 1.71 -2.55
CA ASP A 48 14.25 0.42 -2.57
C ASP A 48 13.43 -0.65 -1.86
N VAL A 49 12.83 -0.32 -0.73
CA VAL A 49 11.96 -1.22 0.03
C VAL A 49 10.76 -1.64 -0.83
N ILE A 50 10.11 -0.66 -1.45
CA ILE A 50 8.92 -0.90 -2.28
C ILE A 50 9.26 -1.81 -3.46
N TYR A 51 10.34 -1.52 -4.19
CA TYR A 51 10.77 -2.34 -5.32
C TYR A 51 11.08 -3.77 -4.90
N ASN A 52 11.71 -3.95 -3.75
CA ASN A 52 12.04 -5.27 -3.24
C ASN A 52 10.78 -6.11 -2.99
N PHE A 53 9.77 -5.52 -2.35
CA PHE A 53 8.51 -6.22 -2.11
C PHE A 53 7.75 -6.49 -3.40
N ALA A 54 7.69 -5.51 -4.30
CA ALA A 54 6.95 -5.66 -5.56
C ALA A 54 7.56 -6.73 -6.45
N SER A 55 8.87 -6.93 -6.40
CA SER A 55 9.54 -7.96 -7.20
C SER A 55 9.17 -9.38 -6.76
N LYS A 56 8.64 -9.53 -5.54
CA LYS A 56 8.31 -10.84 -4.95
C LYS A 56 6.83 -11.11 -4.82
N ASP A 57 5.98 -10.10 -5.04
CA ASP A 57 4.53 -10.25 -4.88
C ASP A 57 3.81 -9.53 -6.02
N SER A 58 3.24 -10.32 -6.94
CA SER A 58 2.57 -9.79 -8.13
C SER A 58 1.29 -9.00 -7.83
N ARG A 59 0.78 -9.08 -6.61
CA ARG A 59 -0.40 -8.30 -6.20
C ARG A 59 -0.07 -6.84 -5.96
N ILE A 60 1.23 -6.51 -5.83
CA ILE A 60 1.69 -5.16 -5.52
C ILE A 60 1.79 -4.33 -6.80
N LYS A 61 1.09 -3.21 -6.80
CA LYS A 61 1.16 -2.17 -7.84
C LYS A 61 1.76 -0.93 -7.21
N ILE A 62 2.66 -0.27 -7.92
CA ILE A 62 3.35 0.90 -7.40
C ILE A 62 3.10 2.14 -8.24
N HIS A 63 3.05 3.28 -7.55
CA HIS A 63 3.03 4.58 -8.19
C HIS A 63 3.99 5.51 -7.44
N PHE A 64 4.98 6.02 -8.14
CA PHE A 64 5.92 7.00 -7.57
C PHE A 64 5.56 8.38 -8.11
N ASN A 65 5.28 9.33 -7.21
CA ASN A 65 5.14 10.71 -7.61
C ASN A 65 6.50 11.28 -7.99
N ASN A 66 6.54 12.14 -8.99
CA ASN A 66 7.78 12.81 -9.39
C ASN A 66 8.00 14.13 -8.64
N ARG A 67 7.13 14.45 -7.70
CA ARG A 67 7.24 15.56 -6.75
C ARG A 67 6.28 15.30 -5.59
N ASN A 68 6.54 15.91 -4.44
CA ASN A 68 5.68 15.76 -3.28
C ASN A 68 4.31 16.40 -3.54
N SER A 69 3.24 15.70 -3.22
CA SER A 69 1.88 16.18 -3.46
C SER A 69 1.46 17.27 -2.47
N GLY A 70 2.09 17.29 -1.30
CA GLY A 70 1.75 18.24 -0.24
C GLY A 70 0.45 17.91 0.50
N SER A 71 -0.16 16.73 0.24
CA SER A 71 -1.45 16.40 0.85
C SER A 71 -1.68 14.89 0.87
N PRO A 72 -2.02 14.31 2.05
CA PRO A 72 -2.41 12.91 2.10
C PRO A 72 -3.68 12.62 1.31
N PHE A 73 -4.59 13.60 1.20
CA PHE A 73 -5.83 13.42 0.43
C PHE A 73 -5.56 13.16 -1.05
N LYS A 74 -4.54 13.81 -1.62
CA LYS A 74 -4.16 13.60 -3.02
C LYS A 74 -3.68 12.18 -3.24
N GLN A 75 -2.94 11.63 -2.29
CA GLN A 75 -2.47 10.25 -2.34
C GLN A 75 -3.65 9.27 -2.23
N TRP A 76 -4.56 9.49 -1.29
CA TRP A 76 -5.75 8.65 -1.15
C TRP A 76 -6.59 8.66 -2.42
N LYS A 77 -6.82 9.85 -2.99
CA LYS A 77 -7.58 9.99 -4.23
C LYS A 77 -6.93 9.22 -5.36
N ARG A 78 -5.61 9.32 -5.49
CA ARG A 78 -4.87 8.60 -6.52
C ARG A 78 -5.01 7.09 -6.36
N GLY A 79 -4.87 6.61 -5.13
CA GLY A 79 -5.04 5.19 -4.83
C GLY A 79 -6.44 4.69 -5.16
N ILE A 80 -7.46 5.46 -4.80
CA ILE A 80 -8.85 5.12 -5.09
C ILE A 80 -9.08 5.06 -6.61
N GLU A 81 -8.50 5.96 -7.37
CA GLU A 81 -8.59 5.96 -8.83
C GLU A 81 -7.96 4.71 -9.45
N MET A 82 -6.91 4.19 -8.84
CA MET A 82 -6.22 2.97 -9.30
C MET A 82 -6.91 1.69 -8.84
N ALA A 83 -7.75 1.76 -7.82
CA ALA A 83 -8.33 0.59 -7.17
C ALA A 83 -9.35 -0.11 -8.05
N GLN A 84 -9.30 -1.44 -8.07
CA GLN A 84 -10.24 -2.28 -8.80
C GLN A 84 -11.11 -3.14 -7.87
N GLY A 85 -10.83 -3.10 -6.58
CA GLY A 85 -11.53 -3.89 -5.59
C GLY A 85 -12.91 -3.33 -5.24
N GLU A 86 -13.75 -4.19 -4.71
CA GLU A 86 -15.08 -3.84 -4.25
C GLU A 86 -15.03 -3.00 -2.97
N PHE A 87 -14.04 -3.29 -2.12
CA PHE A 87 -13.81 -2.56 -0.87
C PHE A 87 -12.42 -1.94 -0.89
N ILE A 88 -12.26 -0.83 -0.17
CA ILE A 88 -11.00 -0.10 -0.08
C ILE A 88 -10.56 -0.01 1.38
N TRP A 89 -9.30 -0.37 1.64
CA TRP A 89 -8.67 -0.20 2.93
C TRP A 89 -7.48 0.73 2.75
N ILE A 90 -7.54 1.91 3.40
CA ILE A 90 -6.40 2.85 3.39
C ILE A 90 -5.51 2.52 4.58
N ALA A 91 -4.34 1.97 4.29
CA ALA A 91 -3.41 1.46 5.29
C ALA A 91 -2.16 2.35 5.34
N GLU A 92 -2.10 3.28 6.29
CA GLU A 92 -0.97 4.19 6.43
C GLU A 92 0.34 3.43 6.65
N SER A 93 1.44 3.92 6.07
CA SER A 93 2.72 3.21 6.08
C SER A 93 3.36 3.08 7.46
N ASP A 94 2.98 3.92 8.41
CA ASP A 94 3.53 3.93 9.76
C ASP A 94 2.71 3.12 10.78
N ASP A 95 1.78 2.30 10.29
CA ASP A 95 0.94 1.47 11.12
C ASP A 95 0.99 0.02 10.64
N PHE A 96 0.33 -0.90 11.34
CA PHE A 96 0.22 -2.29 10.91
C PHE A 96 -1.10 -2.89 11.40
N ALA A 97 -1.49 -4.01 10.81
CA ALA A 97 -2.75 -4.67 11.14
C ALA A 97 -2.52 -6.11 11.55
N ASP A 98 -3.38 -6.62 12.41
CA ASP A 98 -3.46 -8.04 12.74
C ASP A 98 -3.77 -8.83 11.45
N LYS A 99 -3.21 -10.04 11.33
CA LYS A 99 -3.38 -10.87 10.12
C LYS A 99 -4.83 -11.25 9.84
N GLU A 100 -5.70 -11.13 10.81
CA GLU A 100 -7.12 -11.46 10.68
C GLU A 100 -7.98 -10.21 10.44
N PHE A 101 -7.36 -9.05 10.25
CA PHE A 101 -8.10 -7.79 10.13
C PHE A 101 -9.15 -7.83 9.02
N LEU A 102 -8.75 -8.27 7.81
CA LEU A 102 -9.67 -8.31 6.68
C LEU A 102 -10.70 -9.43 6.80
N VAL A 103 -10.37 -10.52 7.48
CA VAL A 103 -11.31 -11.62 7.68
C VAL A 103 -12.46 -11.19 8.59
N ASN A 104 -12.20 -10.27 9.51
CA ASN A 104 -13.19 -9.79 10.47
C ASN A 104 -14.02 -8.59 9.98
N LEU A 105 -13.82 -8.18 8.75
CA LEU A 105 -14.68 -7.15 8.14
C LEU A 105 -16.09 -7.71 7.81
#